data_11637e93ebb6eb99f3a1dbadd1f663e4
#
_entry.id   11637e93ebb6eb99f3a1dbadd1f663e4
#
_cell.length_a   1.000
_cell.length_b   1.000
_cell.length_c   1.000
_cell.angle_alpha   90.00
_cell.angle_beta   90.00
_cell.angle_gamma   90.00
#
_symmetry.space_group_name_H-M   'P 1'
#
loop_
_entity.id
_entity.type
_entity.pdbx_description
1 polymer ?
#
loop_
_entity_poly.entity_id
_entity_poly.type
_entity_poly.pdbx_seq_one_letter_code
_entity_poly.pdbx_strand_id
1 'polypeptide(L)'
;GLTILLLLILTLVIGGTVIYFRPSLLKNLLSHVQVSSQVSSATKLSSSKSSELTSSDSDLPKVSSADWNLVLVNRDNLQEEKMPSLTQVGEIRVDSRISENTRQFLAAAQTIAPGEILISGYRSRAEQEELYNENVAAEEAKGLSHEEAVSAVQKQIQIPGASEHQTGLAIDMSVPEGLEDELAAKIAQLAPQYGFVLRYPEGKSNITGVDFEHWHYRYVGVENAQYMQKHNLVLEEYIALLKAAEK
;
A
#
# COMPACT_ATOMS: atom_id res chain seq x y z
N GLY A 1 3.18 31.68 31.46
CA GLY A 1 2.56 30.36 31.54
C GLY A 1 2.98 29.52 30.37
N LEU A 2 3.88 28.56 30.60
CA LEU A 2 4.40 27.62 29.60
C LEU A 2 3.40 26.47 29.52
N THR A 3 2.59 26.42 28.46
CA THR A 3 1.73 25.29 28.19
C THR A 3 2.55 24.17 27.53
N ILE A 4 2.86 23.16 28.32
CA ILE A 4 3.47 21.91 27.89
C ILE A 4 2.40 21.18 27.07
N LEU A 5 2.60 21.10 25.75
CA LEU A 5 1.81 20.26 24.85
C LEU A 5 2.28 18.82 25.05
N LEU A 6 1.54 18.04 25.85
CA LEU A 6 1.75 16.60 25.99
C LEU A 6 1.33 15.93 24.67
N LEU A 7 2.30 15.55 23.85
CA LEU A 7 2.13 14.60 22.76
C LEU A 7 1.91 13.21 23.38
N LEU A 8 0.66 12.76 23.45
CA LEU A 8 0.32 11.38 23.74
C LEU A 8 0.71 10.54 22.51
N ILE A 9 1.92 10.00 22.52
CA ILE A 9 2.30 8.90 21.64
C ILE A 9 1.67 7.65 22.23
N LEU A 10 0.54 7.21 21.69
CA LEU A 10 -0.04 5.92 22.03
C LEU A 10 0.76 4.84 21.29
N THR A 11 1.78 4.30 21.93
CA THR A 11 2.47 3.11 21.44
C THR A 11 1.70 1.89 21.91
N LEU A 12 0.95 1.27 21.00
CA LEU A 12 0.37 -0.05 21.24
C LEU A 12 1.42 -1.08 20.81
N VAL A 13 2.04 -1.76 21.76
CA VAL A 13 2.92 -2.91 21.49
C VAL A 13 2.07 -4.16 21.61
N ILE A 14 1.72 -4.75 20.46
CA ILE A 14 1.08 -6.06 20.40
C ILE A 14 1.93 -6.94 19.49
N GLY A 15 2.48 -8.01 20.07
CA GLY A 15 3.13 -9.07 19.30
C GLY A 15 4.32 -8.64 18.42
N GLY A 16 5.13 -7.64 18.83
CA GLY A 16 6.34 -7.22 18.11
C GLY A 16 6.13 -6.27 16.92
N THR A 17 4.89 -5.84 16.65
CA THR A 17 4.61 -4.86 15.59
C THR A 17 4.32 -3.50 16.18
N VAL A 18 5.14 -2.49 15.87
CA VAL A 18 4.92 -1.09 16.28
C VAL A 18 4.23 -0.36 15.14
N ILE A 19 2.98 0.05 15.36
CA ILE A 19 2.23 0.85 14.38
C ILE A 19 2.32 2.31 14.79
N TYR A 20 2.95 3.14 13.95
CA TYR A 20 3.03 4.59 14.16
C TYR A 20 1.84 5.29 13.48
N PHE A 21 0.94 5.87 14.28
CA PHE A 21 -0.08 6.78 13.78
C PHE A 21 0.47 8.20 13.64
N ARG A 22 0.38 8.78 12.45
CA ARG A 22 0.82 10.16 12.17
C ARG A 22 -0.19 11.20 12.68
N PRO A 23 0.28 12.27 13.37
CA PRO A 23 -0.56 13.45 13.67
C PRO A 23 -0.90 14.32 12.45
N SER A 24 -0.27 14.10 11.29
CA SER A 24 -0.49 14.90 10.09
C SER A 24 -1.87 14.70 9.44
N LEU A 25 -2.54 13.59 9.69
CA LEU A 25 -3.90 13.35 9.21
C LEU A 25 -4.95 14.28 9.86
N LEU A 26 -4.67 14.82 11.06
CA LEU A 26 -5.58 15.78 11.71
C LEU A 26 -5.54 17.18 11.09
N LYS A 27 -4.48 17.57 10.41
CA LYS A 27 -4.39 18.91 9.80
C LYS A 27 -5.24 19.06 8.54
N ASN A 28 -5.44 17.99 7.78
CA ASN A 28 -6.24 18.05 6.55
C ASN A 28 -7.75 17.98 6.81
N LEU A 29 -8.20 17.48 7.98
CA LEU A 29 -9.62 17.47 8.33
C LEU A 29 -10.16 18.86 8.75
N LEU A 30 -9.30 19.76 9.20
CA LEU A 30 -9.71 21.11 9.68
C LEU A 30 -9.65 22.21 8.60
N SER A 31 -9.14 21.93 7.42
CA SER A 31 -9.03 22.93 6.33
C SER A 31 -10.20 22.92 5.33
N HIS A 32 -11.16 22.01 5.45
CA HIS A 32 -12.29 21.88 4.48
C HIS A 32 -13.66 22.30 5.02
N VAL A 33 -13.71 23.15 6.04
CA VAL A 33 -14.96 23.85 6.41
C VAL A 33 -14.83 25.33 6.08
N GLN A 34 -14.92 25.66 4.79
CA GLN A 34 -15.44 26.96 4.37
C GLN A 34 -16.46 26.74 3.26
N VAL A 35 -17.71 26.95 3.66
CA VAL A 35 -18.86 27.08 2.78
C VAL A 35 -18.68 28.35 1.97
N SER A 36 -18.57 28.24 0.66
CA SER A 36 -18.86 29.35 -0.27
C SER A 36 -19.80 28.86 -1.35
N SER A 37 -21.02 29.35 -1.25
CA SER A 37 -22.04 29.28 -2.28
C SER A 37 -21.65 30.15 -3.47
N GLN A 38 -21.42 29.55 -4.65
CA GLN A 38 -21.77 30.24 -5.92
C GLN A 38 -22.12 29.21 -7.00
N VAL A 39 -23.27 29.44 -7.57
CA VAL A 39 -23.91 28.69 -8.66
C VAL A 39 -23.35 29.19 -10.01
N SER A 40 -23.31 28.22 -10.95
CA SER A 40 -23.36 28.42 -12.40
C SER A 40 -22.03 28.39 -13.16
N SER A 41 -21.78 27.36 -13.90
CA SER A 41 -21.88 27.31 -15.37
C SER A 41 -21.35 25.98 -15.90
N ALA A 42 -22.16 25.28 -16.65
CA ALA A 42 -21.81 24.07 -17.36
C ALA A 42 -20.67 24.30 -18.36
N THR A 43 -19.59 23.56 -18.22
CA THR A 43 -18.60 23.42 -19.28
C THR A 43 -18.37 21.94 -19.53
N LYS A 44 -18.48 21.56 -20.80
CA LYS A 44 -18.39 20.22 -21.37
C LYS A 44 -17.29 19.38 -20.75
N LEU A 45 -17.66 18.16 -20.30
CA LEU A 45 -16.75 17.05 -20.08
C LEU A 45 -15.98 16.75 -21.38
N SER A 46 -14.71 17.08 -21.39
CA SER A 46 -13.76 16.47 -22.29
C SER A 46 -13.53 15.05 -21.78
N SER A 47 -13.99 14.07 -22.51
CA SER A 47 -13.70 12.66 -22.24
C SER A 47 -12.18 12.47 -22.32
N SER A 48 -11.54 12.23 -21.17
CA SER A 48 -10.18 11.73 -21.14
C SER A 48 -10.20 10.35 -21.82
N LYS A 49 -9.52 10.29 -22.97
CA LYS A 49 -9.28 9.09 -23.72
C LYS A 49 -8.52 8.12 -22.82
N SER A 50 -9.18 7.11 -22.27
CA SER A 50 -8.52 5.95 -21.71
C SER A 50 -7.71 5.36 -22.87
N SER A 51 -6.37 5.37 -22.74
CA SER A 51 -5.53 4.64 -23.66
C SER A 51 -5.86 3.15 -23.46
N GLU A 52 -6.57 2.55 -24.41
CA GLU A 52 -6.72 1.10 -24.46
C GLU A 52 -5.33 0.49 -24.61
N LEU A 53 -4.78 -0.03 -23.52
CA LEU A 53 -3.63 -0.92 -23.55
C LEU A 53 -4.09 -2.20 -24.25
N THR A 54 -3.63 -2.39 -25.47
CA THR A 54 -3.93 -3.60 -26.24
C THR A 54 -2.85 -4.65 -25.96
N SER A 55 -3.23 -5.94 -25.95
CA SER A 55 -2.33 -7.08 -25.76
C SER A 55 -1.23 -7.22 -26.84
N SER A 56 -1.13 -6.26 -27.76
CA SER A 56 -0.11 -6.18 -28.80
C SER A 56 1.11 -5.33 -28.40
N ASP A 57 1.24 -4.95 -27.13
CA ASP A 57 2.39 -4.19 -26.65
C ASP A 57 3.65 -5.07 -26.72
N SER A 58 4.60 -4.67 -27.55
CA SER A 58 5.78 -5.50 -27.89
C SER A 58 6.77 -5.64 -26.74
N ASP A 59 6.63 -4.82 -25.67
CA ASP A 59 7.49 -4.83 -24.50
C ASP A 59 6.83 -5.44 -23.26
N LEU A 60 5.63 -6.02 -23.38
CA LEU A 60 4.98 -6.75 -22.29
C LEU A 60 5.87 -7.93 -21.85
N PRO A 61 6.22 -8.04 -20.58
CA PRO A 61 7.00 -9.16 -20.06
C PRO A 61 6.38 -10.51 -20.41
N LYS A 62 7.21 -11.46 -20.82
CA LYS A 62 6.78 -12.83 -21.17
C LYS A 62 6.69 -13.68 -19.91
N VAL A 63 5.72 -13.38 -19.07
CA VAL A 63 5.43 -14.04 -17.79
C VAL A 63 3.99 -14.50 -17.76
N SER A 64 3.68 -15.46 -16.89
CA SER A 64 2.29 -15.89 -16.69
C SER A 64 1.61 -15.05 -15.60
N SER A 65 0.34 -14.71 -15.82
CA SER A 65 -0.51 -14.11 -14.78
C SER A 65 -0.67 -15.00 -13.55
N ALA A 66 -0.30 -16.28 -13.64
CA ALA A 66 -0.30 -17.26 -12.55
C ALA A 66 1.05 -17.38 -11.83
N ASP A 67 2.07 -16.62 -12.20
CA ASP A 67 3.38 -16.68 -11.55
C ASP A 67 3.27 -16.32 -10.07
N TRP A 68 4.12 -16.97 -9.27
CA TRP A 68 4.07 -16.93 -7.81
C TRP A 68 4.14 -15.50 -7.22
N ASN A 69 4.85 -14.59 -7.88
CA ASN A 69 5.03 -13.19 -7.50
C ASN A 69 3.91 -12.27 -8.03
N LEU A 70 3.01 -12.78 -8.86
CA LEU A 70 1.90 -12.05 -9.46
C LEU A 70 0.54 -12.41 -8.85
N VAL A 71 0.50 -13.16 -7.76
CA VAL A 71 -0.76 -13.48 -7.08
C VAL A 71 -1.48 -12.20 -6.65
N LEU A 72 -2.69 -11.99 -7.17
CA LEU A 72 -3.54 -10.87 -6.80
C LEU A 72 -4.29 -11.19 -5.51
N VAL A 73 -4.14 -10.31 -4.50
CA VAL A 73 -4.81 -10.42 -3.20
C VAL A 73 -5.46 -9.08 -2.90
N ASN A 74 -6.78 -9.06 -2.83
CA ASN A 74 -7.60 -7.91 -2.43
C ASN A 74 -9.00 -8.42 -2.04
N ARG A 75 -9.95 -7.52 -1.78
CA ARG A 75 -11.31 -7.90 -1.35
C ARG A 75 -12.10 -8.70 -2.38
N ASP A 76 -11.81 -8.48 -3.68
CA ASP A 76 -12.45 -9.21 -4.78
C ASP A 76 -11.69 -10.52 -5.11
N ASN A 77 -10.47 -10.68 -4.60
CA ASN A 77 -9.59 -11.82 -4.82
C ASN A 77 -9.03 -12.30 -3.49
N LEU A 78 -9.89 -12.85 -2.64
CA LEU A 78 -9.49 -13.45 -1.38
C LEU A 78 -8.60 -14.66 -1.63
N GLN A 79 -7.52 -14.78 -0.87
CA GLN A 79 -6.61 -15.91 -0.95
C GLN A 79 -6.59 -16.68 0.37
N GLU A 80 -6.51 -18.01 0.26
CA GLU A 80 -6.14 -18.84 1.40
C GLU A 80 -4.71 -18.52 1.81
N GLU A 81 -4.44 -18.65 3.11
CA GLU A 81 -3.11 -18.39 3.64
C GLU A 81 -2.12 -19.42 3.08
N LYS A 82 -1.16 -18.93 2.30
CA LYS A 82 -0.02 -19.71 1.84
C LYS A 82 1.11 -19.45 2.83
N MET A 83 1.52 -20.47 3.56
CA MET A 83 2.63 -20.36 4.50
C MET A 83 3.97 -20.38 3.72
N PRO A 84 4.50 -19.23 3.27
CA PRO A 84 5.75 -19.19 2.54
C PRO A 84 6.92 -19.52 3.46
N SER A 85 8.03 -19.98 2.89
CA SER A 85 9.29 -20.02 3.62
C SER A 85 9.70 -18.57 3.92
N LEU A 86 9.93 -18.24 5.18
CA LEU A 86 10.20 -16.87 5.63
C LEU A 86 11.67 -16.67 5.98
N THR A 87 12.19 -15.52 5.63
CA THR A 87 13.53 -15.03 6.02
C THR A 87 13.40 -13.70 6.75
N GLN A 88 14.16 -13.56 7.84
CA GLN A 88 14.26 -12.30 8.58
C GLN A 88 15.08 -11.28 7.80
N VAL A 89 14.53 -10.05 7.66
CA VAL A 89 15.20 -8.88 7.10
C VAL A 89 14.94 -7.70 8.03
N GLY A 90 15.96 -7.22 8.73
CA GLY A 90 15.75 -6.28 9.83
C GLY A 90 14.79 -6.87 10.88
N GLU A 91 13.79 -6.13 11.25
CA GLU A 91 12.79 -6.54 12.25
C GLU A 91 11.58 -7.27 11.63
N ILE A 92 11.50 -7.40 10.31
CA ILE A 92 10.38 -8.05 9.63
C ILE A 92 10.76 -9.41 9.04
N ARG A 93 9.74 -10.20 8.70
CA ARG A 93 9.89 -11.45 7.93
C ARG A 93 9.28 -11.25 6.56
N VAL A 94 9.93 -11.77 5.52
CA VAL A 94 9.45 -11.78 4.15
C VAL A 94 9.58 -13.16 3.53
N ASP A 95 8.91 -13.43 2.43
CA ASP A 95 9.16 -14.63 1.63
C ASP A 95 10.66 -14.71 1.30
N SER A 96 11.27 -15.87 1.55
CA SER A 96 12.71 -16.06 1.42
C SER A 96 13.24 -15.71 0.03
N ARG A 97 12.39 -15.85 -1.00
CA ARG A 97 12.74 -15.54 -2.41
C ARG A 97 12.97 -14.05 -2.67
N ILE A 98 12.39 -13.17 -1.84
CA ILE A 98 12.51 -11.72 -2.00
C ILE A 98 13.43 -11.07 -0.96
N SER A 99 14.01 -11.85 -0.06
CA SER A 99 14.76 -11.32 1.08
C SER A 99 15.95 -10.44 0.66
N GLU A 100 16.66 -10.81 -0.41
CA GLU A 100 17.78 -10.02 -0.92
C GLU A 100 17.30 -8.74 -1.62
N ASN A 101 16.24 -8.82 -2.43
CA ASN A 101 15.63 -7.64 -3.06
C ASN A 101 15.15 -6.64 -1.99
N THR A 102 14.58 -7.15 -0.87
CA THR A 102 14.14 -6.31 0.24
C THR A 102 15.31 -5.58 0.91
N ARG A 103 16.46 -6.26 1.15
CA ARG A 103 17.66 -5.63 1.71
C ARG A 103 18.21 -4.54 0.79
N GLN A 104 18.28 -4.84 -0.50
CA GLN A 104 18.80 -3.90 -1.50
C GLN A 104 17.88 -2.69 -1.66
N PHE A 105 16.57 -2.89 -1.66
CA PHE A 105 15.60 -1.80 -1.73
C PHE A 105 15.67 -0.89 -0.50
N LEU A 106 15.72 -1.47 0.71
CA LEU A 106 15.92 -0.69 1.94
C LEU A 106 17.23 0.13 1.89
N ALA A 107 18.34 -0.51 1.52
CA ALA A 107 19.62 0.18 1.44
C ALA A 107 19.59 1.34 0.43
N ALA A 108 18.92 1.17 -0.71
CA ALA A 108 18.75 2.22 -1.69
C ALA A 108 17.81 3.34 -1.20
N ALA A 109 16.71 3.00 -0.53
CA ALA A 109 15.81 3.98 0.08
C ALA A 109 16.54 4.83 1.15
N GLN A 110 17.40 4.22 1.94
CA GLN A 110 18.24 4.90 2.93
C GLN A 110 19.24 5.90 2.34
N THR A 111 19.59 5.79 1.07
CA THR A 111 20.38 6.84 0.39
C THR A 111 19.57 8.12 0.16
N ILE A 112 18.24 8.01 0.09
CA ILE A 112 17.29 9.13 -0.08
C ILE A 112 16.83 9.65 1.28
N ALA A 113 16.43 8.74 2.16
CA ALA A 113 15.96 9.01 3.51
C ALA A 113 16.72 8.11 4.50
N PRO A 114 17.81 8.59 5.13
CA PRO A 114 18.67 7.76 5.98
C PRO A 114 17.97 7.11 7.17
N GLY A 115 16.82 7.67 7.62
CA GLY A 115 15.98 7.12 8.70
C GLY A 115 14.99 6.03 8.26
N GLU A 116 14.99 5.63 6.99
CA GLU A 116 14.06 4.62 6.45
C GLU A 116 14.27 3.27 7.12
N ILE A 117 13.20 2.66 7.60
CA ILE A 117 13.20 1.34 8.22
C ILE A 117 12.06 0.49 7.69
N LEU A 118 12.23 -0.83 7.77
CA LEU A 118 11.16 -1.80 7.53
C LEU A 118 10.25 -1.86 8.76
N ILE A 119 8.95 -1.69 8.56
CA ILE A 119 7.93 -1.61 9.62
C ILE A 119 7.13 -2.90 9.70
N SER A 120 6.68 -3.43 8.56
CA SER A 120 5.83 -4.62 8.48
C SER A 120 6.23 -5.47 7.26
N GLY A 121 6.14 -6.78 7.42
CA GLY A 121 6.39 -7.76 6.36
C GLY A 121 5.30 -8.81 6.35
N TYR A 122 5.67 -10.10 6.41
CA TYR A 122 4.69 -11.18 6.53
C TYR A 122 3.80 -10.99 7.76
N ARG A 123 2.52 -11.12 7.55
CA ARG A 123 1.46 -11.14 8.57
C ARG A 123 0.52 -12.28 8.25
N SER A 124 0.34 -13.21 9.19
CA SER A 124 -0.62 -14.29 9.07
C SER A 124 -2.06 -13.77 8.98
N ARG A 125 -2.96 -14.62 8.50
CA ARG A 125 -4.38 -14.28 8.47
C ARG A 125 -4.95 -13.98 9.86
N ALA A 126 -4.48 -14.73 10.88
CA ALA A 126 -4.91 -14.51 12.26
C ALA A 126 -4.42 -13.17 12.81
N GLU A 127 -3.15 -12.80 12.57
CA GLU A 127 -2.61 -11.49 12.94
C GLU A 127 -3.33 -10.35 12.20
N GLN A 128 -3.74 -10.57 10.94
CA GLN A 128 -4.53 -9.62 10.18
C GLN A 128 -5.93 -9.44 10.78
N GLU A 129 -6.55 -10.52 11.24
CA GLU A 129 -7.88 -10.48 11.87
C GLU A 129 -7.83 -9.70 13.19
N GLU A 130 -6.82 -9.94 14.01
CA GLU A 130 -6.58 -9.19 15.25
C GLU A 130 -6.40 -7.69 14.97
N LEU A 131 -5.49 -7.34 14.06
CA LEU A 131 -5.25 -5.95 13.64
C LEU A 131 -6.53 -5.28 13.14
N TYR A 132 -7.29 -5.95 12.28
CA TYR A 132 -8.51 -5.42 11.70
C TYR A 132 -9.56 -5.15 12.78
N ASN A 133 -9.81 -6.13 13.66
CA ASN A 133 -10.80 -6.03 14.72
C ASN A 133 -10.45 -4.95 15.75
N GLU A 134 -9.17 -4.82 16.11
CA GLU A 134 -8.69 -3.76 17.01
C GLU A 134 -8.90 -2.37 16.42
N ASN A 135 -8.64 -2.19 15.12
CA ASN A 135 -8.86 -0.90 14.46
C ASN A 135 -10.35 -0.57 14.34
N VAL A 136 -11.21 -1.54 14.05
CA VAL A 136 -12.68 -1.34 14.07
C VAL A 136 -13.14 -0.92 15.47
N ALA A 137 -12.71 -1.63 16.51
CA ALA A 137 -13.06 -1.28 17.89
C ALA A 137 -12.53 0.11 18.30
N ALA A 138 -11.36 0.51 17.81
CA ALA A 138 -10.81 1.84 18.06
C ALA A 138 -11.64 2.96 17.40
N GLU A 139 -12.16 2.74 16.21
CA GLU A 139 -13.07 3.68 15.55
C GLU A 139 -14.44 3.76 16.24
N GLU A 140 -14.99 2.61 16.67
CA GLU A 140 -16.22 2.57 17.48
C GLU A 140 -16.05 3.33 18.81
N ALA A 141 -14.89 3.19 19.45
CA ALA A 141 -14.58 3.93 20.69
C ALA A 141 -14.54 5.45 20.50
N LYS A 142 -14.34 5.94 19.27
CA LYS A 142 -14.43 7.37 18.89
C LYS A 142 -15.90 7.81 18.66
N GLY A 143 -16.85 6.90 18.72
CA GLY A 143 -18.28 7.18 18.60
C GLY A 143 -18.89 6.85 17.23
N LEU A 144 -18.16 6.20 16.34
CA LEU A 144 -18.70 5.71 15.07
C LEU A 144 -19.58 4.48 15.32
N SER A 145 -20.63 4.33 14.51
CA SER A 145 -21.37 3.06 14.43
C SER A 145 -20.45 1.97 13.86
N HIS A 146 -20.78 0.70 14.09
CA HIS A 146 -20.02 -0.42 13.56
C HIS A 146 -19.81 -0.33 12.03
N GLU A 147 -20.85 0.01 11.28
CA GLU A 147 -20.79 0.15 9.83
C GLU A 147 -19.86 1.28 9.39
N GLU A 148 -19.91 2.43 10.06
CA GLU A 148 -19.01 3.56 9.80
C GLU A 148 -17.56 3.22 10.16
N ALA A 149 -17.32 2.54 11.29
CA ALA A 149 -16.01 2.08 11.73
C ALA A 149 -15.40 1.11 10.71
N VAL A 150 -16.15 0.11 10.28
CA VAL A 150 -15.74 -0.83 9.22
C VAL A 150 -15.40 -0.08 7.93
N SER A 151 -16.26 0.84 7.50
CA SER A 151 -16.01 1.63 6.29
C SER A 151 -14.76 2.49 6.38
N ALA A 152 -14.49 3.08 7.55
CA ALA A 152 -13.31 3.89 7.81
C ALA A 152 -12.03 3.04 7.79
N VAL A 153 -12.03 1.91 8.49
CA VAL A 153 -10.88 0.99 8.58
C VAL A 153 -10.52 0.41 7.22
N GLN A 154 -11.52 0.00 6.44
CA GLN A 154 -11.30 -0.61 5.13
C GLN A 154 -10.66 0.33 4.09
N LYS A 155 -10.56 1.62 4.34
CA LYS A 155 -9.84 2.53 3.45
C LYS A 155 -8.33 2.25 3.42
N GLN A 156 -7.77 1.70 4.50
CA GLN A 156 -6.34 1.41 4.61
C GLN A 156 -6.03 -0.02 5.07
N ILE A 157 -6.91 -0.65 5.85
CA ILE A 157 -6.66 -1.97 6.43
C ILE A 157 -7.55 -3.00 5.75
N GLN A 158 -6.94 -3.99 5.13
CA GLN A 158 -7.65 -5.07 4.46
C GLN A 158 -8.26 -6.06 5.45
N ILE A 159 -9.40 -6.64 5.08
CA ILE A 159 -10.01 -7.75 5.82
C ILE A 159 -9.11 -9.00 5.77
N PRO A 160 -9.24 -9.95 6.72
CA PRO A 160 -8.52 -11.22 6.69
C PRO A 160 -8.74 -11.97 5.36
N GLY A 161 -7.64 -12.42 4.75
CA GLY A 161 -7.66 -13.06 3.43
C GLY A 161 -7.51 -12.10 2.24
N ALA A 162 -7.66 -10.78 2.45
CA ALA A 162 -7.49 -9.74 1.43
C ALA A 162 -6.17 -8.97 1.56
N SER A 163 -5.36 -9.23 2.58
CA SER A 163 -4.09 -8.55 2.80
C SER A 163 -2.95 -9.23 2.05
N GLU A 164 -2.16 -8.45 1.31
CA GLU A 164 -0.97 -8.95 0.62
C GLU A 164 0.14 -9.38 1.58
N HIS A 165 0.15 -8.90 2.83
CA HIS A 165 1.12 -9.31 3.85
C HIS A 165 1.11 -10.81 4.13
N GLN A 166 -0.03 -11.50 3.94
CA GLN A 166 -0.12 -12.95 4.10
C GLN A 166 0.68 -13.74 3.06
N THR A 167 1.11 -13.09 1.98
CA THR A 167 1.95 -13.71 0.95
C THR A 167 3.44 -13.65 1.28
N GLY A 168 3.85 -12.77 2.20
CA GLY A 168 5.24 -12.40 2.43
C GLY A 168 5.88 -11.58 1.31
N LEU A 169 5.08 -11.12 0.32
CA LEU A 169 5.54 -10.33 -0.83
C LEU A 169 5.31 -8.82 -0.66
N ALA A 170 4.65 -8.41 0.41
CA ALA A 170 4.42 -7.00 0.74
C ALA A 170 5.28 -6.58 1.93
N ILE A 171 5.76 -5.34 1.88
CA ILE A 171 6.49 -4.68 2.96
C ILE A 171 5.94 -3.27 3.18
N ASP A 172 5.89 -2.86 4.43
CA ASP A 172 5.73 -1.46 4.81
C ASP A 172 7.09 -0.90 5.23
N MET A 173 7.44 0.27 4.69
CA MET A 173 8.71 0.92 4.91
C MET A 173 8.49 2.43 5.03
N SER A 174 9.05 3.07 6.07
CA SER A 174 8.95 4.51 6.28
C SER A 174 9.96 5.00 7.31
N VAL A 175 10.02 6.31 7.50
CA VAL A 175 10.79 6.97 8.58
C VAL A 175 9.89 7.13 9.80
N PRO A 176 10.33 6.79 11.04
CA PRO A 176 9.51 6.85 12.25
C PRO A 176 8.87 8.23 12.52
N GLU A 177 9.59 9.31 12.26
CA GLU A 177 9.08 10.68 12.42
C GLU A 177 8.15 11.11 11.30
N GLY A 178 8.01 10.26 10.29
CA GLY A 178 7.26 10.50 9.10
C GLY A 178 8.13 10.90 7.90
N LEU A 179 7.82 10.34 6.75
CA LEU A 179 8.49 10.59 5.50
C LEU A 179 7.82 11.76 4.76
N GLU A 180 8.62 12.70 4.27
CA GLU A 180 8.12 13.78 3.42
C GLU A 180 7.67 13.25 2.06
N ASP A 181 6.59 13.80 1.50
CA ASP A 181 5.97 13.31 0.27
C ASP A 181 6.95 13.32 -0.92
N GLU A 182 7.83 14.32 -1.00
CA GLU A 182 8.85 14.38 -2.05
C GLU A 182 9.87 13.22 -1.96
N LEU A 183 10.29 12.86 -0.74
CA LEU A 183 11.21 11.74 -0.51
C LEU A 183 10.51 10.41 -0.77
N ALA A 184 9.26 10.27 -0.32
CA ALA A 184 8.42 9.11 -0.59
C ALA A 184 8.26 8.88 -2.10
N ALA A 185 8.01 9.93 -2.88
CA ALA A 185 7.91 9.84 -4.34
C ALA A 185 9.23 9.38 -4.98
N LYS A 186 10.38 9.87 -4.50
CA LYS A 186 11.70 9.42 -4.99
C LYS A 186 11.95 7.94 -4.70
N ILE A 187 11.58 7.47 -3.50
CA ILE A 187 11.69 6.06 -3.12
C ILE A 187 10.76 5.20 -4.00
N ALA A 188 9.53 5.64 -4.23
CA ALA A 188 8.60 4.93 -5.11
C ALA A 188 9.11 4.83 -6.55
N GLN A 189 9.81 5.86 -7.05
CA GLN A 189 10.41 5.83 -8.40
C GLN A 189 11.55 4.83 -8.54
N LEU A 190 12.31 4.59 -7.48
CA LEU A 190 13.42 3.64 -7.53
C LEU A 190 13.01 2.20 -7.24
N ALA A 191 11.88 1.97 -6.58
CA ALA A 191 11.40 0.66 -6.15
C ALA A 191 11.38 -0.42 -7.26
N PRO A 192 10.99 -0.12 -8.52
CA PRO A 192 10.98 -1.10 -9.61
C PRO A 192 12.35 -1.69 -9.97
N GLN A 193 13.45 -0.99 -9.67
CA GLN A 193 14.80 -1.53 -9.88
C GLN A 193 15.09 -2.75 -9.00
N TYR A 194 14.34 -2.87 -7.89
CA TYR A 194 14.43 -3.96 -6.91
C TYR A 194 13.23 -4.92 -6.99
N GLY A 195 12.36 -4.75 -7.99
CA GLY A 195 11.20 -5.59 -8.21
C GLY A 195 9.96 -5.23 -7.40
N PHE A 196 9.96 -4.08 -6.73
CA PHE A 196 8.82 -3.58 -5.97
C PHE A 196 8.04 -2.51 -6.73
N VAL A 197 6.75 -2.40 -6.44
CA VAL A 197 5.88 -1.31 -6.89
C VAL A 197 5.24 -0.64 -5.69
N LEU A 198 5.02 0.67 -5.75
CA LEU A 198 4.12 1.35 -4.83
C LEU A 198 2.71 0.83 -5.09
N ARG A 199 2.16 0.08 -4.14
CA ARG A 199 0.96 -0.73 -4.37
C ARG A 199 -0.32 0.08 -4.48
N TYR A 200 -0.43 1.15 -3.68
CA TYR A 200 -1.61 1.98 -3.58
C TYR A 200 -1.28 3.45 -3.90
N PRO A 201 -1.00 3.75 -5.20
CA PRO A 201 -0.64 5.11 -5.62
C PRO A 201 -1.85 6.04 -5.65
N GLU A 202 -1.61 7.35 -5.62
CA GLU A 202 -2.66 8.36 -5.75
C GLU A 202 -3.49 8.19 -7.03
N GLY A 203 -4.80 8.42 -6.91
CA GLY A 203 -5.74 8.38 -8.02
C GLY A 203 -6.14 6.98 -8.49
N LYS A 204 -5.73 5.92 -7.79
CA LYS A 204 -6.05 4.52 -8.15
C LYS A 204 -6.94 3.81 -7.11
N SER A 205 -7.41 4.49 -6.07
CA SER A 205 -8.24 3.90 -5.00
C SER A 205 -9.54 3.26 -5.52
N ASN A 206 -10.09 3.77 -6.63
CA ASN A 206 -11.26 3.19 -7.29
C ASN A 206 -10.98 1.82 -7.94
N ILE A 207 -9.72 1.47 -8.17
CA ILE A 207 -9.30 0.18 -8.74
C ILE A 207 -8.78 -0.74 -7.64
N THR A 208 -7.94 -0.22 -6.74
CA THR A 208 -7.29 -1.00 -5.69
C THR A 208 -8.18 -1.23 -4.47
N GLY A 209 -9.20 -0.38 -4.26
CA GLY A 209 -10.06 -0.38 -3.09
C GLY A 209 -9.39 0.15 -1.81
N VAL A 210 -8.17 0.69 -1.90
CA VAL A 210 -7.38 1.23 -0.79
C VAL A 210 -6.97 2.66 -1.11
N ASP A 211 -6.96 3.51 -0.10
CA ASP A 211 -6.49 4.88 -0.23
C ASP A 211 -4.96 4.93 -0.46
N PHE A 212 -4.45 6.09 -0.83
CA PHE A 212 -3.02 6.28 -1.06
C PHE A 212 -2.18 5.90 0.17
N GLU A 213 -1.18 5.04 -0.05
CA GLU A 213 -0.21 4.61 0.96
C GLU A 213 1.21 4.73 0.41
N HIS A 214 1.96 5.74 0.85
CA HIS A 214 3.34 5.95 0.39
C HIS A 214 4.35 4.94 0.98
N TRP A 215 3.94 4.11 1.93
CA TRP A 215 4.79 3.16 2.66
C TRP A 215 4.66 1.72 2.18
N HIS A 216 3.55 1.35 1.50
CA HIS A 216 3.24 -0.04 1.16
C HIS A 216 3.76 -0.41 -0.22
N TYR A 217 4.74 -1.32 -0.24
CA TYR A 217 5.38 -1.80 -1.46
C TYR A 217 5.10 -3.28 -1.66
N ARG A 218 4.77 -3.66 -2.90
CA ARG A 218 4.52 -5.04 -3.30
C ARG A 218 5.60 -5.52 -4.27
N TYR A 219 6.21 -6.68 -3.96
CA TYR A 219 7.13 -7.35 -4.88
C TYR A 219 6.38 -8.04 -6.00
N VAL A 220 6.79 -7.80 -7.23
CA VAL A 220 6.24 -8.40 -8.45
C VAL A 220 7.34 -8.88 -9.41
N GLY A 221 8.61 -8.68 -9.06
CA GLY A 221 9.77 -8.93 -9.94
C GLY A 221 10.16 -7.70 -10.77
N VAL A 222 11.44 -7.61 -11.11
CA VAL A 222 12.02 -6.38 -11.71
C VAL A 222 11.37 -6.02 -13.03
N GLU A 223 11.27 -6.97 -13.98
CA GLU A 223 10.71 -6.71 -15.30
C GLU A 223 9.24 -6.26 -15.21
N ASN A 224 8.45 -6.94 -14.37
CA ASN A 224 7.04 -6.60 -14.13
C ASN A 224 6.90 -5.21 -13.50
N ALA A 225 7.71 -4.92 -12.47
CA ALA A 225 7.67 -3.64 -11.76
C ALA A 225 8.03 -2.46 -12.68
N GLN A 226 9.05 -2.62 -13.51
CA GLN A 226 9.47 -1.60 -14.48
C GLN A 226 8.39 -1.38 -15.56
N TYR A 227 7.78 -2.45 -16.05
CA TYR A 227 6.67 -2.35 -17.00
C TYR A 227 5.47 -1.64 -16.38
N MET A 228 5.06 -2.05 -15.17
CA MET A 228 3.96 -1.41 -14.45
C MET A 228 4.21 0.08 -14.23
N GLN A 229 5.42 0.47 -13.81
CA GLN A 229 5.78 1.88 -13.63
C GLN A 229 5.73 2.64 -14.96
N LYS A 230 6.32 2.12 -16.01
CA LYS A 230 6.36 2.74 -17.34
C LYS A 230 4.96 3.04 -17.88
N HIS A 231 4.00 2.15 -17.62
CA HIS A 231 2.63 2.23 -18.11
C HIS A 231 1.64 2.75 -17.06
N ASN A 232 2.11 3.17 -15.88
CA ASN A 232 1.29 3.65 -14.75
C ASN A 232 0.17 2.67 -14.38
N LEU A 233 0.51 1.38 -14.26
CA LEU A 233 -0.43 0.30 -13.93
C LEU A 233 -0.35 -0.08 -12.45
N VAL A 234 -1.50 -0.33 -11.83
CA VAL A 234 -1.59 -1.09 -10.59
C VAL A 234 -1.69 -2.59 -10.87
N LEU A 235 -1.50 -3.43 -9.87
CA LEU A 235 -1.43 -4.89 -10.05
C LEU A 235 -2.71 -5.46 -10.67
N GLU A 236 -3.88 -4.93 -10.32
CA GLU A 236 -5.17 -5.31 -10.91
C GLU A 236 -5.17 -5.13 -12.44
N GLU A 237 -4.73 -3.97 -12.90
CA GLU A 237 -4.67 -3.63 -14.32
C GLU A 237 -3.63 -4.50 -15.05
N TYR A 238 -2.46 -4.70 -14.42
CA TYR A 238 -1.40 -5.50 -15.00
C TYR A 238 -1.78 -6.97 -15.15
N ILE A 239 -2.38 -7.58 -14.12
CA ILE A 239 -2.88 -8.97 -14.19
C ILE A 239 -3.98 -9.12 -15.25
N ALA A 240 -4.88 -8.15 -15.38
CA ALA A 240 -5.90 -8.16 -16.42
C ALA A 240 -5.28 -8.12 -17.83
N LEU A 241 -4.22 -7.31 -18.02
CA LEU A 241 -3.48 -7.22 -19.28
C LEU A 241 -2.78 -8.54 -19.62
N LEU A 242 -2.08 -9.17 -18.67
CA LEU A 242 -1.43 -10.46 -18.87
C LEU A 242 -2.45 -11.55 -19.26
N LYS A 243 -3.57 -11.64 -18.55
CA LYS A 243 -4.66 -12.58 -18.87
C LYS A 243 -5.26 -12.36 -20.25
N ALA A 244 -5.27 -11.13 -20.74
CA ALA A 244 -5.74 -10.83 -22.11
C ALA A 244 -4.72 -11.28 -23.16
N ALA A 245 -3.43 -11.20 -22.86
CA ALA A 245 -2.34 -11.64 -23.75
C ALA A 245 -2.14 -13.16 -23.78
N GLU A 246 -2.60 -13.89 -22.75
CA GLU A 246 -2.53 -15.37 -22.67
C GLU A 246 -3.64 -16.07 -23.48
N LYS A 247 -4.63 -15.35 -24.01
CA LYS A 247 -5.76 -15.86 -24.82
C LYS A 247 -5.44 -15.87 -26.30
#